data_b14a5f816cc72dc13993407c00437b69
#
_entry.id   b14a5f816cc72dc13993407c00437b69
#
_cell.length_a   1.000
_cell.length_b   1.000
_cell.length_c   1.000
_cell.angle_alpha   90.00
_cell.angle_beta   90.00
_cell.angle_gamma   90.00
#
_symmetry.space_group_name_H-M   'P 1'
#
loop_
_entity.id
_entity.type
_entity.pdbx_description
1 polymer ?
#
loop_
_entity_poly.entity_id
_entity_poly.type
_entity_poly.pdbx_seq_one_letter_code
_entity_poly.pdbx_strand_id
1 'polypeptide(L)'
;MDSLTSPLLPASATHDPDPMATPAEIAAVIALAHARRARTLVIGSGRTPHALATARRIDSTWTRAGGITLATITWPETAASWLRQATRFVAPAPDLWVMTGPTTGWAQMTRRLLWSTPWPPTHTLATATLAAPHTLTLVGLPHLNGLTGAAVDGTTWQVKNDAFIP
;
A
#
# COMPACT_ATOMS: atom_id res chain seq x y z
N MET A 1 -19.43 9.64 -8.37
CA MET A 1 -18.01 9.54 -7.93
C MET A 1 -17.64 10.86 -7.29
N ASP A 2 -17.58 10.90 -5.99
CA ASP A 2 -17.14 12.12 -5.31
C ASP A 2 -15.66 12.37 -5.62
N SER A 3 -15.39 13.50 -6.25
CA SER A 3 -14.03 13.92 -6.53
C SER A 3 -13.31 14.21 -5.22
N LEU A 4 -12.04 13.76 -5.09
CA LEU A 4 -11.21 14.15 -3.97
C LEU A 4 -11.11 15.68 -3.92
N THR A 5 -11.61 16.29 -2.86
CA THR A 5 -11.59 17.77 -2.69
C THR A 5 -10.21 18.29 -2.31
N SER A 6 -9.34 17.42 -1.77
CA SER A 6 -7.97 17.76 -1.40
C SER A 6 -7.11 16.51 -1.39
N PRO A 7 -5.84 16.60 -1.83
CA PRO A 7 -4.88 15.50 -1.68
C PRO A 7 -4.38 15.33 -0.24
N LEU A 8 -4.69 16.24 0.66
CA LEU A 8 -4.25 16.18 2.05
C LEU A 8 -5.40 15.79 2.98
N LEU A 9 -5.10 15.01 4.01
CA LEU A 9 -6.01 14.77 5.12
C LEU A 9 -5.92 15.93 6.12
N PRO A 10 -7.02 16.22 6.85
CA PRO A 10 -6.95 17.09 8.04
C PRO A 10 -5.93 16.52 9.03
N ALA A 11 -5.24 17.37 9.76
CA ALA A 11 -4.33 16.94 10.81
C ALA A 11 -5.10 16.14 11.87
N SER A 12 -4.69 14.90 12.10
CA SER A 12 -5.25 14.03 13.12
C SER A 12 -4.15 13.62 14.09
N ALA A 13 -4.40 13.74 15.39
CA ALA A 13 -3.43 13.48 16.45
C ALA A 13 -3.48 12.03 16.97
N THR A 14 -4.09 11.10 16.24
CA THR A 14 -4.19 9.70 16.65
C THR A 14 -2.92 8.95 16.33
N HIS A 15 -2.41 8.21 17.32
CA HIS A 15 -1.31 7.28 17.11
C HIS A 15 -1.82 6.06 16.33
N ASP A 16 -1.35 5.87 15.12
CA ASP A 16 -1.74 4.75 14.28
C ASP A 16 -1.06 3.44 14.76
N PRO A 17 -1.78 2.31 14.80
CA PRO A 17 -1.16 1.02 14.98
C PRO A 17 -0.13 0.75 13.87
N ASP A 18 1.03 0.25 14.27
CA ASP A 18 2.11 -0.09 13.33
C ASP A 18 2.69 -1.48 13.68
N PRO A 19 1.89 -2.56 13.62
CA PRO A 19 2.42 -3.90 13.82
C PRO A 19 3.29 -4.31 12.63
N MET A 20 4.31 -5.10 12.92
CA MET A 20 5.09 -5.75 11.88
C MET A 20 4.27 -6.85 11.21
N ALA A 21 4.34 -6.96 9.88
CA ALA A 21 3.62 -7.99 9.14
C ALA A 21 4.06 -9.40 9.58
N THR A 22 3.09 -10.30 9.66
CA THR A 22 3.35 -11.70 10.01
C THR A 22 3.96 -12.47 8.84
N PRO A 23 4.62 -13.62 9.09
CA PRO A 23 5.06 -14.49 8.00
C PRO A 23 3.93 -14.97 7.09
N ALA A 24 2.75 -15.26 7.64
CA ALA A 24 1.58 -15.68 6.88
C ALA A 24 1.08 -14.57 5.94
N GLU A 25 1.02 -13.34 6.45
CA GLU A 25 0.66 -12.15 5.68
C GLU A 25 1.62 -11.91 4.51
N ILE A 26 2.94 -11.96 4.77
CA ILE A 26 3.95 -11.78 3.72
C ILE A 26 3.84 -12.90 2.67
N ALA A 27 3.67 -14.15 3.10
CA ALA A 27 3.49 -15.27 2.18
C ALA A 27 2.26 -15.07 1.28
N ALA A 28 1.15 -14.58 1.83
CA ALA A 28 -0.06 -14.30 1.08
C ALA A 28 0.13 -13.15 0.07
N VAL A 29 0.83 -12.07 0.45
CA VAL A 29 1.17 -10.98 -0.50
C VAL A 29 1.99 -11.52 -1.67
N ILE A 30 2.99 -12.35 -1.41
CA ILE A 30 3.82 -12.96 -2.46
C ILE A 30 3.00 -13.92 -3.33
N ALA A 31 2.12 -14.72 -2.72
CA ALA A 31 1.22 -15.62 -3.46
C ALA A 31 0.27 -14.83 -4.39
N LEU A 32 -0.28 -13.71 -3.92
CA LEU A 32 -1.09 -12.81 -4.75
C LEU A 32 -0.30 -12.24 -5.93
N ALA A 33 0.97 -11.85 -5.71
CA ALA A 33 1.83 -11.35 -6.78
C ALA A 33 2.10 -12.44 -7.84
N HIS A 34 2.38 -13.67 -7.43
CA HIS A 34 2.53 -14.80 -8.35
C HIS A 34 1.24 -15.15 -9.10
N ALA A 35 0.10 -15.16 -8.41
CA ALA A 35 -1.20 -15.41 -9.03
C ALA A 35 -1.53 -14.41 -10.15
N ARG A 36 -1.05 -13.17 -10.00
CA ARG A 36 -1.15 -12.11 -11.02
C ARG A 36 -0.02 -12.15 -12.07
N ARG A 37 0.85 -13.17 -12.02
CA ARG A 37 1.99 -13.36 -12.92
C ARG A 37 2.95 -12.17 -12.95
N ALA A 38 3.06 -11.44 -11.84
CA ALA A 38 4.00 -10.37 -11.71
C ALA A 38 5.44 -10.90 -11.75
N ARG A 39 6.34 -10.12 -12.33
CA ARG A 39 7.79 -10.34 -12.34
C ARG A 39 8.51 -9.22 -11.59
N THR A 40 7.93 -8.03 -11.61
CA THR A 40 8.51 -6.83 -11.03
C THR A 40 7.59 -6.20 -10.00
N LEU A 41 8.18 -5.75 -8.88
CA LEU A 41 7.49 -5.00 -7.85
C LEU A 41 8.15 -3.64 -7.61
N VAL A 42 7.35 -2.67 -7.21
CA VAL A 42 7.78 -1.51 -6.44
C VAL A 42 7.16 -1.62 -5.05
N ILE A 43 7.99 -1.49 -4.01
CA ILE A 43 7.56 -1.58 -2.62
C ILE A 43 7.52 -0.17 -2.03
N GLY A 44 6.40 0.19 -1.42
CA GLY A 44 6.21 1.44 -0.72
C GLY A 44 5.95 1.23 0.77
N SER A 45 6.58 2.02 1.62
CA SER A 45 6.36 1.92 3.05
C SER A 45 6.41 3.26 3.79
N GLY A 46 5.72 3.32 4.93
CA GLY A 46 6.02 4.31 5.95
C GLY A 46 7.48 4.20 6.43
N ARG A 47 7.94 5.20 7.20
CA ARG A 47 9.31 5.26 7.72
C ARG A 47 9.46 4.72 9.14
N THR A 48 8.42 4.17 9.73
CA THR A 48 8.50 3.54 11.03
C THR A 48 9.39 2.30 10.97
N PRO A 49 10.02 1.91 12.09
CA PRO A 49 10.88 0.72 12.12
C PRO A 49 10.17 -0.55 11.66
N HIS A 50 8.91 -0.75 12.04
CA HIS A 50 8.12 -1.92 11.67
C HIS A 50 7.73 -1.90 10.18
N ALA A 51 7.33 -0.75 9.64
CA ALA A 51 7.02 -0.60 8.21
C ALA A 51 8.27 -0.87 7.36
N LEU A 52 9.42 -0.33 7.74
CA LEU A 52 10.69 -0.60 7.05
C LEU A 52 11.11 -2.07 7.14
N ALA A 53 10.91 -2.71 8.31
CA ALA A 53 11.21 -4.13 8.47
C ALA A 53 10.28 -5.00 7.62
N THR A 54 8.98 -4.67 7.56
CA THR A 54 8.00 -5.34 6.70
C THR A 54 8.40 -5.21 5.23
N ALA A 55 8.72 -4.00 4.76
CA ALA A 55 9.15 -3.77 3.39
C ALA A 55 10.39 -4.61 3.02
N ARG A 56 11.40 -4.66 3.89
CA ARG A 56 12.59 -5.50 3.70
C ARG A 56 12.27 -7.00 3.64
N ARG A 57 11.32 -7.47 4.46
CA ARG A 57 10.88 -8.87 4.43
C ARG A 57 10.15 -9.22 3.14
N ILE A 58 9.28 -8.34 2.67
CA ILE A 58 8.59 -8.50 1.38
C ILE A 58 9.63 -8.57 0.26
N ASP A 59 10.56 -7.62 0.21
CA ASP A 59 11.64 -7.58 -0.78
C ASP A 59 12.47 -8.86 -0.79
N SER A 60 12.98 -9.27 0.37
CA SER A 60 13.80 -10.48 0.49
C SER A 60 13.03 -11.77 0.13
N THR A 61 11.75 -11.85 0.48
CA THR A 61 10.93 -13.02 0.16
C THR A 61 10.61 -13.06 -1.34
N TRP A 62 10.28 -11.91 -1.93
CA TRP A 62 10.05 -11.77 -3.36
C TRP A 62 11.28 -12.14 -4.20
N THR A 63 12.44 -11.59 -3.84
CA THR A 63 13.70 -11.85 -4.54
C THR A 63 14.11 -13.32 -4.44
N ARG A 64 13.96 -13.95 -3.27
CA ARG A 64 14.20 -15.39 -3.11
C ARG A 64 13.26 -16.26 -3.94
N ALA A 65 12.06 -15.78 -4.21
CA ALA A 65 11.09 -16.45 -5.09
C ALA A 65 11.33 -16.18 -6.60
N GLY A 66 12.43 -15.49 -6.94
CA GLY A 66 12.82 -15.20 -8.32
C GLY A 66 12.24 -13.91 -8.91
N GLY A 67 11.56 -13.11 -8.10
CA GLY A 67 11.05 -11.80 -8.53
C GLY A 67 12.09 -10.70 -8.47
N ILE A 68 11.78 -9.56 -9.07
CA ILE A 68 12.64 -8.38 -9.13
C ILE A 68 11.93 -7.22 -8.43
N THR A 69 12.61 -6.56 -7.50
CA THR A 69 12.17 -5.29 -6.91
C THR A 69 12.86 -4.14 -7.65
N LEU A 70 12.08 -3.33 -8.36
CA LEU A 70 12.60 -2.21 -9.14
C LEU A 70 12.99 -1.02 -8.26
N ALA A 71 12.23 -0.80 -7.18
CA ALA A 71 12.51 0.27 -6.21
C ALA A 71 11.80 0.02 -4.89
N THR A 72 12.36 0.55 -3.81
CA THR A 72 11.68 0.72 -2.52
C THR A 72 11.57 2.21 -2.24
N ILE A 73 10.34 2.69 -2.08
CA ILE A 73 10.04 4.10 -1.84
C ILE A 73 9.46 4.25 -0.43
N THR A 74 10.01 5.19 0.34
CA THR A 74 9.50 5.47 1.67
C THR A 74 8.87 6.87 1.73
N TRP A 75 7.83 7.00 2.55
CA TRP A 75 7.19 8.27 2.82
C TRP A 75 7.11 8.55 4.32
N PRO A 76 7.17 9.84 4.72
CA PRO A 76 6.97 10.22 6.11
C PRO A 76 5.49 10.14 6.49
N GLU A 77 5.21 9.96 7.79
CA GLU A 77 3.85 10.00 8.33
C GLU A 77 3.28 11.44 8.30
N THR A 78 4.14 12.43 8.41
CA THR A 78 3.78 13.85 8.34
C THR A 78 4.73 14.58 7.40
N ALA A 79 4.18 15.39 6.51
CA ALA A 79 4.94 16.25 5.60
C ALA A 79 4.04 17.36 5.05
N ALA A 80 4.65 18.39 4.47
CA ALA A 80 3.92 19.41 3.72
C ALA A 80 3.39 18.87 2.37
N SER A 81 4.02 17.84 1.81
CA SER A 81 3.61 17.21 0.55
C SER A 81 4.24 15.83 0.39
N TRP A 82 3.53 14.93 -0.27
CA TRP A 82 3.98 13.59 -0.69
C TRP A 82 4.22 13.51 -2.21
N LEU A 83 4.19 14.62 -2.93
CA LEU A 83 4.27 14.63 -4.41
C LEU A 83 5.55 13.96 -4.93
N ARG A 84 6.70 14.28 -4.32
CA ARG A 84 7.99 13.69 -4.72
C ARG A 84 7.99 12.16 -4.57
N GLN A 85 7.43 11.66 -3.45
CA GLN A 85 7.34 10.23 -3.20
C GLN A 85 6.37 9.56 -4.18
N ALA A 86 5.21 10.17 -4.43
CA ALA A 86 4.22 9.65 -5.37
C ALA A 86 4.79 9.56 -6.79
N THR A 87 5.48 10.58 -7.26
CA THR A 87 6.14 10.58 -8.58
C THR A 87 7.18 9.48 -8.68
N ARG A 88 8.04 9.31 -7.65
CA ARG A 88 9.06 8.26 -7.62
C ARG A 88 8.46 6.85 -7.51
N PHE A 89 7.30 6.71 -6.88
CA PHE A 89 6.63 5.43 -6.70
C PHE A 89 6.07 4.87 -8.02
N VAL A 90 5.57 5.73 -8.89
CA VAL A 90 5.02 5.31 -10.18
C VAL A 90 6.05 5.23 -11.30
N ALA A 91 7.15 5.98 -11.20
CA ALA A 91 8.13 6.11 -12.27
C ALA A 91 8.71 4.78 -12.80
N PRO A 92 8.98 3.75 -11.97
CA PRO A 92 9.54 2.48 -12.47
C PRO A 92 8.55 1.63 -13.28
N ALA A 93 7.24 1.92 -13.22
CA ALA A 93 6.19 1.19 -13.92
C ALA A 93 6.28 -0.36 -13.74
N PRO A 94 6.19 -0.88 -12.50
CA PRO A 94 6.27 -2.31 -12.24
C PRO A 94 4.99 -3.04 -12.70
N ASP A 95 5.01 -4.37 -12.66
CA ASP A 95 3.80 -5.17 -12.83
C ASP A 95 2.82 -4.95 -11.66
N LEU A 96 3.34 -4.83 -10.43
CA LEU A 96 2.54 -4.55 -9.24
C LEU A 96 3.28 -3.62 -8.27
N TRP A 97 2.49 -2.88 -7.51
CA TRP A 97 2.94 -2.14 -6.33
C TRP A 97 2.54 -2.89 -5.06
N VAL A 98 3.37 -2.80 -4.02
CA VAL A 98 3.06 -3.29 -2.67
C VAL A 98 3.19 -2.13 -1.71
N MET A 99 2.19 -1.93 -0.85
CA MET A 99 2.16 -0.84 0.12
C MET A 99 2.00 -1.37 1.54
N THR A 100 2.75 -0.80 2.48
CA THR A 100 2.70 -1.12 3.91
C THR A 100 2.97 0.12 4.76
N GLY A 101 2.58 0.06 6.02
CA GLY A 101 2.89 1.10 7.02
C GLY A 101 1.67 1.60 7.77
N PRO A 102 1.86 2.59 8.65
CA PRO A 102 0.78 3.19 9.40
C PRO A 102 -0.27 3.87 8.52
N THR A 103 -1.47 3.94 9.04
CA THR A 103 -2.68 4.41 8.35
C THR A 103 -2.55 5.82 7.80
N THR A 104 -2.10 6.79 8.62
CA THR A 104 -2.13 8.21 8.25
C THR A 104 -1.16 8.48 7.10
N GLY A 105 0.08 8.04 7.19
CA GLY A 105 1.07 8.22 6.13
C GLY A 105 0.67 7.52 4.82
N TRP A 106 0.12 6.31 4.92
CA TRP A 106 -0.40 5.61 3.76
C TRP A 106 -1.56 6.37 3.10
N ALA A 107 -2.53 6.84 3.88
CA ALA A 107 -3.68 7.56 3.35
C ALA A 107 -3.26 8.85 2.64
N GLN A 108 -2.32 9.62 3.23
CA GLN A 108 -1.75 10.82 2.61
C GLN A 108 -1.05 10.50 1.29
N MET A 109 -0.20 9.47 1.30
CA MET A 109 0.51 9.03 0.10
C MET A 109 -0.47 8.57 -0.99
N THR A 110 -1.46 7.77 -0.64
CA THR A 110 -2.45 7.22 -1.57
C THR A 110 -3.33 8.32 -2.17
N ARG A 111 -3.80 9.27 -1.37
CA ARG A 111 -4.52 10.43 -1.88
C ARG A 111 -3.67 11.25 -2.85
N ARG A 112 -2.38 11.41 -2.57
CA ARG A 112 -1.44 12.08 -3.48
C ARG A 112 -1.22 11.30 -4.77
N LEU A 113 -1.12 9.98 -4.71
CA LEU A 113 -1.04 9.11 -5.89
C LEU A 113 -2.25 9.30 -6.80
N LEU A 114 -3.45 9.19 -6.24
CA LEU A 114 -4.72 9.36 -6.96
C LEU A 114 -4.88 10.75 -7.56
N TRP A 115 -4.42 11.79 -6.86
CA TRP A 115 -4.55 13.18 -7.31
C TRP A 115 -3.56 13.56 -8.40
N SER A 116 -2.33 13.07 -8.35
CA SER A 116 -1.20 13.63 -9.11
C SER A 116 -0.53 12.65 -10.05
N THR A 117 -0.95 11.38 -10.08
CA THR A 117 -0.31 10.34 -10.89
C THR A 117 -1.35 9.39 -11.50
N PRO A 118 -0.98 8.61 -12.51
CA PRO A 118 -1.85 7.57 -13.07
C PRO A 118 -1.80 6.24 -12.28
N TRP A 119 -1.43 6.25 -11.00
CA TRP A 119 -1.32 5.05 -10.17
C TRP A 119 -2.65 4.27 -10.11
N PRO A 120 -2.66 2.96 -10.44
CA PRO A 120 -3.87 2.16 -10.40
C PRO A 120 -3.98 1.32 -9.13
N PRO A 121 -5.04 1.47 -8.31
CA PRO A 121 -5.30 0.58 -7.18
C PRO A 121 -5.41 -0.90 -7.57
N THR A 122 -5.92 -1.18 -8.78
CA THR A 122 -6.07 -2.54 -9.32
C THR A 122 -4.77 -3.33 -9.44
N HIS A 123 -3.63 -2.65 -9.56
CA HIS A 123 -2.30 -3.26 -9.61
C HIS A 123 -1.54 -3.09 -8.29
N THR A 124 -2.23 -2.90 -7.19
CA THR A 124 -1.61 -2.69 -5.89
C THR A 124 -2.04 -3.76 -4.89
N LEU A 125 -1.07 -4.26 -4.15
CA LEU A 125 -1.24 -5.14 -3.00
C LEU A 125 -0.94 -4.36 -1.72
N ALA A 126 -1.65 -4.69 -0.64
CA ALA A 126 -1.49 -4.02 0.64
C ALA A 126 -1.40 -5.01 1.80
N THR A 127 -0.71 -4.60 2.86
CA THR A 127 -0.59 -5.39 4.10
C THR A 127 -1.80 -5.19 5.01
N ALA A 128 -1.90 -6.01 6.06
CA ALA A 128 -3.02 -6.04 6.99
C ALA A 128 -3.25 -4.72 7.73
N THR A 129 -2.21 -3.94 7.98
CA THR A 129 -2.34 -2.62 8.61
C THR A 129 -3.28 -1.69 7.83
N LEU A 130 -3.42 -1.92 6.54
CA LEU A 130 -4.22 -1.10 5.63
C LEU A 130 -5.64 -1.67 5.42
N ALA A 131 -5.93 -2.84 5.96
CA ALA A 131 -7.22 -3.52 5.81
C ALA A 131 -8.34 -2.96 6.71
N ALA A 132 -8.01 -2.13 7.69
CA ALA A 132 -9.01 -1.60 8.59
C ALA A 132 -10.01 -0.70 7.83
N PRO A 133 -11.33 -0.88 8.04
CA PRO A 133 -12.34 -0.10 7.31
C PRO A 133 -12.15 1.41 7.43
N HIS A 134 -11.79 1.92 8.61
CA HIS A 134 -11.52 3.34 8.81
C HIS A 134 -10.31 3.83 8.00
N THR A 135 -9.29 2.98 7.81
CA THR A 135 -8.10 3.30 6.98
C THR A 135 -8.50 3.55 5.53
N LEU A 136 -9.30 2.66 4.98
CA LEU A 136 -9.77 2.75 3.60
C LEU A 136 -10.71 3.95 3.39
N THR A 137 -11.52 4.28 4.40
CA THR A 137 -12.44 5.44 4.33
C THR A 137 -11.70 6.79 4.33
N LEU A 138 -10.49 6.87 4.87
CA LEU A 138 -9.67 8.09 4.78
C LEU A 138 -9.31 8.47 3.33
N VAL A 139 -9.23 7.48 2.46
CA VAL A 139 -9.01 7.69 1.02
C VAL A 139 -10.33 7.74 0.27
N GLY A 140 -11.28 6.90 0.67
CA GLY A 140 -12.57 6.69 0.02
C GLY A 140 -12.59 5.40 -0.78
N LEU A 141 -13.48 4.46 -0.39
CA LEU A 141 -13.60 3.14 -1.02
C LEU A 141 -13.80 3.20 -2.54
N PRO A 142 -14.60 4.12 -3.11
CA PRO A 142 -14.77 4.22 -4.56
C PRO A 142 -13.46 4.45 -5.33
N HIS A 143 -12.50 5.13 -4.71
CA HIS A 143 -11.19 5.39 -5.31
C HIS A 143 -10.22 4.22 -5.22
N LEU A 144 -10.55 3.19 -4.43
CA LEU A 144 -9.67 2.05 -4.13
C LEU A 144 -10.15 0.74 -4.78
N ASN A 145 -11.15 0.79 -5.64
CA ASN A 145 -11.65 -0.40 -6.32
C ASN A 145 -10.51 -1.18 -7.01
N GLY A 146 -10.42 -2.47 -6.69
CA GLY A 146 -9.36 -3.36 -7.17
C GLY A 146 -8.14 -3.46 -6.27
N LEU A 147 -7.99 -2.59 -5.25
CA LEU A 147 -6.97 -2.79 -4.22
C LEU A 147 -7.21 -4.14 -3.52
N THR A 148 -6.16 -4.91 -3.39
CA THR A 148 -6.21 -6.25 -2.80
C THR A 148 -5.11 -6.35 -1.73
N GLY A 149 -5.29 -7.18 -0.73
CA GLY A 149 -4.26 -7.36 0.28
C GLY A 149 -4.37 -8.66 1.05
N ALA A 150 -3.49 -8.80 2.02
CA ALA A 150 -3.45 -9.92 2.95
C ALA A 150 -3.80 -9.45 4.37
N ALA A 151 -4.52 -10.29 5.09
CA ALA A 151 -4.78 -10.14 6.52
C ALA A 151 -3.65 -10.78 7.34
N VAL A 152 -3.64 -10.52 8.66
CA VAL A 152 -2.60 -10.99 9.58
C VAL A 152 -2.44 -12.52 9.58
N ASP A 153 -3.52 -13.25 9.36
CA ASP A 153 -3.57 -14.72 9.29
C ASP A 153 -3.23 -15.29 7.90
N GLY A 154 -3.00 -14.43 6.92
CA GLY A 154 -2.71 -14.82 5.54
C GLY A 154 -3.95 -14.98 4.66
N THR A 155 -5.15 -14.76 5.17
CA THR A 155 -6.34 -14.63 4.31
C THR A 155 -6.24 -13.37 3.45
N THR A 156 -6.96 -13.32 2.35
CA THR A 156 -6.91 -12.18 1.43
C THR A 156 -8.19 -11.37 1.51
N TRP A 157 -8.06 -10.08 1.23
CA TRP A 157 -9.16 -9.14 1.15
C TRP A 157 -9.05 -8.28 -0.11
N GLN A 158 -10.15 -7.65 -0.50
CA GLN A 158 -10.17 -6.74 -1.64
C GLN A 158 -11.19 -5.61 -1.47
N VAL A 159 -10.98 -4.52 -2.20
CA VAL A 159 -12.00 -3.48 -2.39
C VAL A 159 -12.66 -3.70 -3.74
N LYS A 160 -13.97 -3.94 -3.75
CA LYS A 160 -14.75 -4.19 -4.95
C LYS A 160 -16.15 -3.61 -4.82
N ASN A 161 -16.63 -2.96 -5.88
CA ASN A 161 -17.94 -2.31 -5.89
C ASN A 161 -18.12 -1.35 -4.70
N ASP A 162 -17.11 -0.55 -4.42
CA ASP A 162 -17.07 0.44 -3.35
C ASP A 162 -17.23 -0.17 -1.94
N ALA A 163 -16.94 -1.45 -1.79
CA ALA A 163 -17.03 -2.19 -0.53
C ALA A 163 -15.73 -2.93 -0.21
N PHE A 164 -15.42 -3.05 1.08
CA PHE A 164 -14.38 -3.95 1.59
C PHE A 164 -14.95 -5.37 1.66
N ILE A 165 -14.24 -6.31 1.07
CA ILE A 165 -14.59 -7.75 1.05
C ILE A 165 -13.43 -8.52 1.68
N PRO A 166 -13.62 -9.13 2.86
CA PRO A 166 -12.62 -9.97 3.52
C PRO A 166 -12.38 -11.28 2.79
#